data_98ed7d5c2309421cdfee9f147834585b
#
_entry.id   98ed7d5c2309421cdfee9f147834585b
#
_cell.length_a   1.000
_cell.length_b   1.000
_cell.length_c   1.000
_cell.angle_alpha   90.00
_cell.angle_beta   90.00
_cell.angle_gamma   90.00
#
_symmetry.space_group_name_H-M   'P 1'
#
loop_
_entity.id
_entity.type
_entity.pdbx_description
1 polymer ?
#
loop_
_entity_poly.entity_id
_entity_poly.type
_entity_poly.pdbx_seq_one_letter_code
_entity_poly.pdbx_strand_id
1 'polypeptide(L)'
;MARNKRLAESLNGALHSLFERHSDLYLLGEDIVDPYGGAFKITKGLSTRFPDRVFTTPISENAIIGAAGGLALCGNRVIAEIMFGDFLALGFDQILNFATKTVSLYGGRKQMRLVVRCPVGGHRGYGPRTARTCRSTSSVSRTCRCTS
;
A
#
# COMPACT_ATOMS: atom_id res chain seq x y z
N MET A 1 18.54 -27.21 0.91
CA MET A 1 18.99 -25.86 1.36
C MET A 1 17.92 -24.85 0.95
N ALA A 2 17.22 -24.23 1.88
CA ALA A 2 16.25 -23.20 1.58
C ALA A 2 17.01 -21.98 1.01
N ARG A 3 16.74 -21.63 -0.26
CA ARG A 3 17.31 -20.47 -0.92
C ARG A 3 16.86 -19.23 -0.12
N ASN A 4 17.81 -18.44 0.37
CA ASN A 4 17.52 -17.21 1.08
C ASN A 4 16.78 -16.27 0.12
N LYS A 5 15.45 -16.22 0.21
CA LYS A 5 14.60 -15.36 -0.65
C LYS A 5 14.86 -13.91 -0.27
N ARG A 6 15.01 -13.04 -1.27
CA ARG A 6 15.05 -11.60 -1.04
C ARG A 6 13.70 -11.15 -0.48
N LEU A 7 13.70 -10.12 0.37
CA LEU A 7 12.46 -9.57 0.97
C LEU A 7 11.39 -9.28 -0.08
N ALA A 8 11.78 -8.67 -1.22
CA ALA A 8 10.85 -8.38 -2.31
C ALA A 8 10.19 -9.65 -2.90
N GLU A 9 10.95 -10.74 -3.07
CA GLU A 9 10.41 -12.03 -3.54
C GLU A 9 9.44 -12.64 -2.52
N SER A 10 9.74 -12.52 -1.24
CA SER A 10 8.86 -12.98 -0.16
C SER A 10 7.57 -12.18 -0.10
N LEU A 11 7.64 -10.86 -0.25
CA LEU A 11 6.48 -9.98 -0.32
C LEU A 11 5.62 -10.27 -1.55
N ASN A 12 6.23 -10.46 -2.73
CA ASN A 12 5.50 -10.83 -3.94
C ASN A 12 4.74 -12.15 -3.75
N GLY A 13 5.40 -13.19 -3.25
CA GLY A 13 4.76 -14.47 -2.96
C GLY A 13 3.61 -14.35 -1.94
N ALA A 14 3.79 -13.54 -0.90
CA ALA A 14 2.74 -13.27 0.10
C ALA A 14 1.54 -12.56 -0.52
N LEU A 15 1.76 -11.56 -1.39
CA LEU A 15 0.68 -10.88 -2.11
C LEU A 15 -0.11 -11.84 -2.99
N HIS A 16 0.56 -12.68 -3.79
CA HIS A 16 -0.12 -13.70 -4.59
C HIS A 16 -1.00 -14.61 -3.73
N SER A 17 -0.46 -15.11 -2.61
CA SER A 17 -1.22 -15.95 -1.68
C SER A 17 -2.41 -15.23 -1.04
N LEU A 18 -2.29 -13.94 -0.74
CA LEU A 18 -3.39 -13.14 -0.20
C LEU A 18 -4.49 -12.95 -1.25
N PHE A 19 -4.14 -12.64 -2.49
CA PHE A 19 -5.09 -12.48 -3.59
C PHE A 19 -5.84 -13.76 -3.94
N GLU A 20 -5.21 -14.93 -3.77
CA GLU A 20 -5.85 -16.23 -3.91
C GLU A 20 -6.87 -16.51 -2.80
N ARG A 21 -6.54 -16.15 -1.57
CA ARG A 21 -7.38 -16.43 -0.39
C ARG A 21 -8.51 -15.43 -0.18
N HIS A 22 -8.39 -14.22 -0.71
CA HIS A 22 -9.33 -13.13 -0.48
C HIS A 22 -9.81 -12.54 -1.80
N SER A 23 -11.03 -12.89 -2.20
CA SER A 23 -11.66 -12.37 -3.44
C SER A 23 -12.03 -10.88 -3.33
N ASP A 24 -12.17 -10.37 -2.11
CA ASP A 24 -12.47 -8.98 -1.75
C ASP A 24 -11.21 -8.12 -1.56
N LEU A 25 -10.02 -8.62 -1.94
CA LEU A 25 -8.76 -7.89 -1.84
C LEU A 25 -8.46 -7.14 -3.13
N TYR A 26 -8.20 -5.84 -3.00
CA TYR A 26 -7.81 -4.92 -4.08
C TYR A 26 -6.45 -4.30 -3.82
N LEU A 27 -5.74 -3.96 -4.88
CA LEU A 27 -4.47 -3.24 -4.84
C LEU A 27 -4.52 -2.05 -5.79
N LEU A 28 -4.23 -0.87 -5.27
CA LEU A 28 -4.14 0.38 -6.02
C LEU A 28 -2.77 1.02 -5.84
N GLY A 29 -2.25 1.65 -6.87
CA GLY A 29 -0.99 2.40 -6.78
C GLY A 29 -0.43 2.78 -8.15
N GLU A 30 0.69 3.47 -8.13
CA GLU A 30 1.39 3.92 -9.33
C GLU A 30 2.23 2.77 -9.91
N ASP A 31 2.16 2.58 -11.22
CA ASP A 31 2.99 1.62 -11.98
C ASP A 31 3.00 0.19 -11.42
N ILE A 32 1.94 -0.23 -10.74
CA ILE A 32 1.86 -1.54 -10.08
C ILE A 32 1.48 -2.69 -11.01
N VAL A 33 1.00 -2.39 -12.22
CA VAL A 33 0.61 -3.40 -13.21
C VAL A 33 1.80 -3.91 -14.03
N ASP A 34 1.64 -5.08 -14.63
CA ASP A 34 2.63 -5.65 -15.53
C ASP A 34 2.73 -4.82 -16.83
N PRO A 35 3.90 -4.76 -17.46
CA PRO A 35 5.14 -5.50 -17.14
C PRO A 35 6.02 -4.83 -16.07
N TYR A 36 5.68 -3.63 -15.58
CA TYR A 36 6.51 -2.91 -14.60
C TYR A 36 6.49 -3.63 -13.24
N GLY A 37 5.31 -3.93 -12.71
CA GLY A 37 5.15 -4.75 -11.50
C GLY A 37 5.52 -4.05 -10.20
N GLY A 38 5.32 -2.73 -10.12
CA GLY A 38 5.55 -1.92 -8.94
C GLY A 38 7.02 -1.69 -8.58
N ALA A 39 7.24 -0.87 -7.57
CA ALA A 39 8.57 -0.66 -7.01
C ALA A 39 9.18 -1.99 -6.57
N PHE A 40 10.43 -2.24 -6.98
CA PHE A 40 11.18 -3.48 -6.70
C PHE A 40 10.50 -4.79 -7.19
N LYS A 41 9.60 -4.69 -8.18
CA LYS A 41 8.87 -5.85 -8.75
C LYS A 41 8.02 -6.62 -7.73
N ILE A 42 7.57 -5.96 -6.67
CA ILE A 42 6.81 -6.62 -5.59
C ILE A 42 5.41 -7.01 -6.06
N THR A 43 4.81 -6.27 -7.01
CA THR A 43 3.47 -6.56 -7.54
C THR A 43 3.49 -7.33 -8.86
N LYS A 44 4.68 -7.73 -9.34
CA LYS A 44 4.84 -8.43 -10.62
C LYS A 44 3.97 -9.68 -10.70
N GLY A 45 3.25 -9.84 -11.79
CA GLY A 45 2.37 -10.98 -12.07
C GLY A 45 0.98 -10.88 -11.46
N LEU A 46 0.73 -9.92 -10.55
CA LEU A 46 -0.57 -9.77 -9.90
C LEU A 46 -1.64 -9.27 -10.88
N SER A 47 -1.36 -8.24 -11.65
CA SER A 47 -2.33 -7.69 -12.62
C SER A 47 -2.65 -8.66 -13.75
N THR A 48 -1.68 -9.46 -14.18
CA THR A 48 -1.88 -10.52 -15.17
C THR A 48 -2.81 -11.60 -14.63
N ARG A 49 -2.68 -11.96 -13.36
CA ARG A 49 -3.47 -13.03 -12.74
C ARG A 49 -4.81 -12.55 -12.17
N PHE A 50 -4.88 -11.31 -11.72
CA PHE A 50 -6.06 -10.71 -11.07
C PHE A 50 -6.39 -9.33 -11.66
N PRO A 51 -6.71 -9.23 -12.98
CA PRO A 51 -6.84 -7.94 -13.68
C PRO A 51 -7.92 -7.04 -13.09
N ASP A 52 -9.00 -7.61 -12.58
CA ASP A 52 -10.13 -6.86 -12.02
C ASP A 52 -9.91 -6.35 -10.59
N ARG A 53 -8.73 -6.59 -10.01
CA ARG A 53 -8.43 -6.27 -8.61
C ARG A 53 -7.11 -5.55 -8.39
N VAL A 54 -6.36 -5.30 -9.44
CA VAL A 54 -5.07 -4.58 -9.41
C VAL A 54 -5.14 -3.41 -10.36
N PHE A 55 -5.17 -2.19 -9.81
CA PHE A 55 -5.41 -0.97 -10.58
C PHE A 55 -4.21 -0.02 -10.49
N THR A 56 -3.63 0.31 -11.65
CA THR A 56 -2.69 1.42 -11.72
C THR A 56 -3.45 2.74 -11.72
N THR A 57 -2.84 3.75 -11.13
CA THR A 57 -3.41 5.10 -10.97
C THR A 57 -2.49 6.14 -11.57
N PRO A 58 -2.99 7.33 -11.91
CA PRO A 58 -2.14 8.52 -12.09
C PRO A 58 -1.33 8.81 -10.82
N ILE A 59 -0.26 9.57 -10.95
CA ILE A 59 0.58 10.02 -9.83
C ILE A 59 -0.21 11.03 -8.99
N SER A 60 -0.77 10.55 -7.90
CA SER A 60 -1.48 11.36 -6.90
C SER A 60 -1.68 10.54 -5.62
N GLU A 61 -0.77 10.63 -4.69
CA GLU A 61 -0.79 9.85 -3.44
C GLU A 61 -2.03 10.11 -2.61
N ASN A 62 -2.50 11.37 -2.62
CA ASN A 62 -3.74 11.75 -1.95
C ASN A 62 -4.95 11.03 -2.57
N ALA A 63 -5.05 10.99 -3.89
CA ALA A 63 -6.14 10.30 -4.59
C ALA A 63 -6.06 8.78 -4.42
N ILE A 64 -4.86 8.19 -4.45
CA ILE A 64 -4.64 6.76 -4.24
C ILE A 64 -5.18 6.33 -2.86
N ILE A 65 -4.77 7.03 -1.80
CA ILE A 65 -5.19 6.69 -0.43
C ILE A 65 -6.68 6.97 -0.24
N GLY A 66 -7.20 8.06 -0.80
CA GLY A 66 -8.63 8.39 -0.74
C GLY A 66 -9.50 7.35 -1.44
N ALA A 67 -9.15 6.95 -2.65
CA ALA A 67 -9.86 5.90 -3.39
C ALA A 67 -9.79 4.54 -2.68
N ALA A 68 -8.62 4.17 -2.19
CA ALA A 68 -8.42 2.95 -1.41
C ALA A 68 -9.26 2.94 -0.13
N GLY A 69 -9.33 4.08 0.56
CA GLY A 69 -10.19 4.25 1.73
C GLY A 69 -11.68 4.13 1.40
N GLY A 70 -12.12 4.72 0.28
CA GLY A 70 -13.49 4.57 -0.21
C GLY A 70 -13.86 3.11 -0.49
N LEU A 71 -13.00 2.36 -1.18
CA LEU A 71 -13.19 0.92 -1.39
C LEU A 71 -13.23 0.12 -0.07
N ALA A 72 -12.39 0.51 0.89
CA ALA A 72 -12.39 -0.14 2.21
C ALA A 72 -13.68 0.13 2.99
N LEU A 73 -14.27 1.33 2.88
CA LEU A 73 -15.58 1.65 3.46
C LEU A 73 -16.72 0.85 2.83
N CYS A 74 -16.59 0.44 1.57
CA CYS A 74 -17.50 -0.46 0.89
C CYS A 74 -17.37 -1.92 1.37
N GLY A 75 -16.49 -2.20 2.34
CA GLY A 75 -16.32 -3.52 2.94
C GLY A 75 -15.18 -4.36 2.37
N ASN A 76 -14.45 -3.85 1.39
CA ASN A 76 -13.33 -4.55 0.77
C ASN A 76 -12.06 -4.47 1.64
N ARG A 77 -11.13 -5.40 1.40
CA ARG A 77 -9.73 -5.29 1.83
C ARG A 77 -8.95 -4.55 0.78
N VAL A 78 -8.19 -3.55 1.16
CA VAL A 78 -7.47 -2.73 0.18
C VAL A 78 -6.02 -2.51 0.62
N ILE A 79 -5.13 -2.67 -0.34
CA ILE A 79 -3.73 -2.26 -0.22
C ILE A 79 -3.53 -1.06 -1.15
N ALA A 80 -3.11 0.07 -0.59
CA ALA A 80 -2.66 1.23 -1.34
C ALA A 80 -1.13 1.22 -1.37
N GLU A 81 -0.54 1.20 -2.56
CA GLU A 81 0.91 1.29 -2.72
C GLU A 81 1.32 2.70 -3.07
N ILE A 82 2.19 3.28 -2.27
CA ILE A 82 2.85 4.56 -2.51
C ILE A 82 4.30 4.28 -2.91
N MET A 83 4.75 4.92 -3.99
CA MET A 83 6.03 4.61 -4.65
C MET A 83 7.23 4.71 -3.70
N PHE A 84 7.25 5.71 -2.80
CA PHE A 84 8.31 5.94 -1.80
C PHE A 84 7.74 6.49 -0.50
N GLY A 85 8.41 6.19 0.61
CA GLY A 85 8.00 6.59 1.95
C GLY A 85 7.84 8.10 2.16
N ASP A 86 8.67 8.92 1.52
CA ASP A 86 8.58 10.39 1.61
C ASP A 86 7.30 10.93 0.98
N PHE A 87 6.81 10.27 -0.07
CA PHE A 87 5.58 10.68 -0.75
C PHE A 87 4.32 10.35 0.04
N LEU A 88 4.44 9.54 1.09
CA LEU A 88 3.34 9.30 2.02
C LEU A 88 2.82 10.62 2.64
N ALA A 89 3.70 11.62 2.79
CA ALA A 89 3.33 12.94 3.28
C ALA A 89 2.28 13.65 2.40
N LEU A 90 2.28 13.39 1.09
CA LEU A 90 1.30 13.95 0.14
C LEU A 90 -0.11 13.38 0.35
N GLY A 91 -0.21 12.17 0.89
CA GLY A 91 -1.49 11.53 1.21
C GLY A 91 -1.86 11.58 2.69
N PHE A 92 -1.14 12.35 3.51
CA PHE A 92 -1.32 12.36 4.96
C PHE A 92 -2.72 12.80 5.40
N ASP A 93 -3.33 13.75 4.69
CA ASP A 93 -4.70 14.19 4.96
C ASP A 93 -5.68 13.01 4.87
N GLN A 94 -5.57 12.19 3.84
CA GLN A 94 -6.45 11.02 3.65
C GLN A 94 -6.24 9.96 4.75
N ILE A 95 -5.03 9.83 5.28
CA ILE A 95 -4.76 8.93 6.40
C ILE A 95 -5.37 9.50 7.69
N LEU A 96 -5.06 10.76 8.00
CA LEU A 96 -5.41 11.38 9.27
C LEU A 96 -6.89 11.79 9.34
N ASN A 97 -7.34 12.58 8.38
CA ASN A 97 -8.67 13.19 8.44
C ASN A 97 -9.76 12.29 7.86
N PHE A 98 -9.44 11.47 6.88
CA PHE A 98 -10.41 10.56 6.29
C PHE A 98 -10.35 9.17 6.94
N ALA A 99 -9.27 8.39 6.73
CA ALA A 99 -9.26 6.99 7.12
C ALA A 99 -9.41 6.77 8.64
N THR A 100 -8.69 7.53 9.47
CA THR A 100 -8.76 7.39 10.94
C THR A 100 -10.04 7.96 11.54
N LYS A 101 -10.45 9.17 11.10
CA LYS A 101 -11.62 9.85 11.70
C LYS A 101 -12.95 9.26 11.24
N THR A 102 -13.05 8.80 10.00
CA THR A 102 -14.28 8.21 9.46
C THR A 102 -14.77 7.03 10.30
N VAL A 103 -13.87 6.15 10.73
CA VAL A 103 -14.23 5.01 11.60
C VAL A 103 -14.84 5.50 12.92
N SER A 104 -14.27 6.54 13.50
CA SER A 104 -14.77 7.13 14.76
C SER A 104 -16.09 7.88 14.56
N LEU A 105 -16.22 8.66 13.48
CA LEU A 105 -17.42 9.45 13.16
C LEU A 105 -18.65 8.56 12.94
N TYR A 106 -18.49 7.39 12.36
CA TYR A 106 -19.59 6.42 12.18
C TYR A 106 -19.79 5.48 13.38
N GLY A 107 -19.31 5.87 14.56
CA GLY A 107 -19.53 5.14 15.83
C GLY A 107 -18.93 3.74 15.85
N GLY A 108 -17.81 3.53 15.14
CA GLY A 108 -17.14 2.23 15.09
C GLY A 108 -17.88 1.14 14.30
N ARG A 109 -19.02 1.46 13.69
CA ARG A 109 -19.85 0.49 12.93
C ARG A 109 -19.22 0.10 11.59
N LYS A 110 -18.26 0.88 11.08
CA LYS A 110 -17.54 0.60 9.83
C LYS A 110 -16.10 0.22 10.13
N GLN A 111 -15.65 -0.87 9.53
CA GLN A 111 -14.25 -1.27 9.58
C GLN A 111 -13.53 -0.76 8.33
N MET A 112 -12.40 -0.09 8.52
CA MET A 112 -11.52 0.34 7.43
C MET A 112 -10.40 -0.69 7.29
N ARG A 113 -10.56 -1.62 6.34
CA ARG A 113 -9.56 -2.67 6.06
C ARG A 113 -8.56 -2.17 5.01
N LEU A 114 -7.83 -1.12 5.35
CA LEU A 114 -6.88 -0.43 4.51
C LEU A 114 -5.44 -0.64 5.03
N VAL A 115 -4.56 -1.04 4.13
CA VAL A 115 -3.11 -1.07 4.36
C VAL A 115 -2.47 -0.10 3.37
N VAL A 116 -1.71 0.86 3.86
CA VAL A 116 -0.87 1.72 3.02
C VAL A 116 0.55 1.17 3.08
N ARG A 117 1.09 0.78 1.93
CA ARG A 117 2.43 0.23 1.78
C ARG A 117 3.30 1.19 1.00
N CYS A 118 4.49 1.46 1.52
CA CYS A 118 5.52 2.22 0.82
C CYS A 118 6.91 1.63 1.09
N PRO A 119 7.80 1.55 0.12
CA PRO A 119 9.18 1.19 0.35
C PRO A 119 9.93 2.33 1.06
N VAL A 120 10.74 1.95 2.04
CA VAL A 120 11.60 2.85 2.80
C VAL A 120 13.00 2.24 2.93
N GLY A 121 14.01 3.03 3.21
CA GLY A 121 15.37 2.56 3.45
C GLY A 121 16.42 3.29 2.62
N GLY A 122 17.66 3.28 3.12
CA GLY A 122 18.82 3.92 2.50
C GLY A 122 19.66 3.01 1.61
N HIS A 123 20.86 3.49 1.27
CA HIS A 123 21.91 2.77 0.53
C HIS A 123 21.61 2.44 -0.95
N ARG A 124 20.63 3.10 -1.59
CA ARG A 124 20.28 2.86 -3.01
C ARG A 124 20.59 4.02 -3.96
N GLY A 125 21.21 5.09 -3.49
CA GLY A 125 21.63 6.21 -4.33
C GLY A 125 20.49 7.13 -4.80
N TYR A 126 19.27 6.99 -4.29
CA TYR A 126 18.12 7.85 -4.66
C TYR A 126 18.14 9.24 -3.99
N GLY A 127 19.20 9.55 -3.21
CA GLY A 127 19.34 10.81 -2.51
C GLY A 127 18.54 10.87 -1.19
N PRO A 128 18.70 11.96 -0.42
CA PRO A 128 18.13 12.07 0.93
C PRO A 128 16.60 12.25 0.95
N ARG A 129 15.97 12.54 -0.18
CA ARG A 129 14.53 12.80 -0.27
C ARG A 129 13.66 11.55 -0.44
N THR A 130 14.23 10.43 -0.88
CA THR A 130 13.47 9.21 -1.18
C THR A 130 13.81 8.03 -0.27
N ALA A 131 14.70 8.22 0.70
CA ALA A 131 15.26 7.15 1.51
C ALA A 131 14.91 7.26 3.00
N ARG A 132 14.00 8.14 3.40
CA ARG A 132 13.64 8.31 4.82
C ARG A 132 12.83 7.13 5.35
N THR A 133 13.10 6.76 6.58
CA THR A 133 12.26 5.81 7.33
C THR A 133 11.11 6.56 7.99
N CYS A 134 9.88 6.15 7.74
CA CYS A 134 8.67 6.70 8.36
C CYS A 134 8.54 6.42 9.87
N ARG A 135 9.62 6.13 10.58
CA ARG A 135 9.57 5.81 12.02
C ARG A 135 8.94 6.89 12.88
N SER A 136 9.04 8.17 12.46
CA SER A 136 8.49 9.31 13.22
C SER A 136 7.00 9.56 13.00
N THR A 137 6.41 9.02 11.92
CA THR A 137 4.98 9.20 11.60
C THR A 137 4.09 8.07 12.14
N SER A 138 4.67 6.94 12.51
CA SER A 138 3.94 5.76 12.99
C SER A 138 3.33 5.93 14.39
N SER A 139 3.69 6.99 15.13
CA SER A 139 3.07 7.31 16.42
C SER A 139 1.69 7.95 16.31
N VAL A 140 1.28 8.37 15.12
CA VAL A 140 0.05 9.17 14.93
C VAL A 140 -1.18 8.30 14.59
N SER A 141 -1.02 7.09 14.10
CA SER A 141 -2.17 6.21 13.92
C SER A 141 -1.79 4.73 14.09
N ARG A 142 -2.63 4.00 14.85
CA ARG A 142 -2.53 2.53 14.98
C ARG A 142 -2.76 1.80 13.64
N THR A 143 -3.04 2.53 12.58
CA THR A 143 -3.41 2.01 11.27
C THR A 143 -2.24 2.00 10.28
N CYS A 144 -1.15 2.70 10.57
CA CYS A 144 0.03 2.73 9.69
C CYS A 144 1.08 1.73 10.16
N ARG A 145 1.29 0.65 9.43
CA ARG A 145 2.41 -0.27 9.64
C ARG A 145 3.49 0.01 8.60
N CYS A 146 4.65 0.45 9.06
CA CYS A 146 5.86 0.52 8.22
C CYS A 146 6.60 -0.81 8.35
N THR A 147 6.86 -1.47 7.24
CA THR A 147 7.77 -2.62 7.17
C THR A 147 9.13 -2.14 6.66
N SER A 148 10.14 -2.25 7.50
CA SER A 148 11.56 -2.00 7.15
C SER A 148 12.17 -3.22 6.48
#